data_1afcc560e34c676f311ccc312ffd1e88
#
_entry.id   1afcc560e34c676f311ccc312ffd1e88
#
_cell.length_a   1.000
_cell.length_b   1.000
_cell.length_c   1.000
_cell.angle_alpha   90.00
_cell.angle_beta   90.00
_cell.angle_gamma   90.00
#
_symmetry.space_group_name_H-M   'P 1'
#
loop_
_entity.id
_entity.type
_entity.pdbx_description
1 polymer ?
#
loop_
_entity_poly.entity_id
_entity_poly.type
_entity_poly.pdbx_seq_one_letter_code
_entity_poly.pdbx_strand_id
1 'polypeptide(L)'
;MRAVIVYESMYGNTHQIADAIGAGLGPAFEVSVLPVAEASPETLSNADLVVVGGPTHMHGMSRATTRKWAVAAAKQSVGGLTVEPGALGPGVRDWLGSLGHYSAKAAAFDTRLSGHAAMTGRASKGMTHLLRSHGFDVIAQPESFLVTKQDRLEPQETTRAREWGNKLAISITPSRAQDTRN
;
A
#
# COMPACT_ATOMS: atom_id res chain seq x y z
N MET A 1 9.18 17.51 -1.71
CA MET A 1 9.11 16.37 -0.76
C MET A 1 9.23 15.06 -1.52
N ARG A 2 9.72 14.01 -0.88
CA ARG A 2 9.87 12.68 -1.49
C ARG A 2 8.91 11.69 -0.85
N ALA A 3 8.16 10.95 -1.66
CA ALA A 3 7.28 9.87 -1.22
C ALA A 3 7.71 8.54 -1.83
N VAL A 4 7.75 7.50 -1.01
CA VAL A 4 8.01 6.13 -1.45
C VAL A 4 6.78 5.29 -1.15
N ILE A 5 6.22 4.67 -2.18
CA ILE A 5 5.09 3.74 -2.05
C ILE A 5 5.62 2.33 -2.29
N VAL A 6 5.59 1.51 -1.24
CA VAL A 6 6.06 0.11 -1.30
C VAL A 6 4.86 -0.81 -1.30
N TYR A 7 4.78 -1.70 -2.28
CA TYR A 7 3.64 -2.58 -2.41
C TYR A 7 4.01 -4.05 -2.64
N GLU A 8 3.14 -4.93 -2.15
CA GLU A 8 3.05 -6.34 -2.55
C GLU A 8 1.80 -6.51 -3.41
N SER A 9 1.91 -7.19 -4.55
CA SER A 9 0.77 -7.47 -5.41
C SER A 9 0.83 -8.89 -5.97
N MET A 10 -0.34 -9.55 -6.07
CA MET A 10 -0.44 -10.90 -6.63
C MET A 10 -0.92 -10.87 -8.09
N TYR A 11 -1.94 -10.06 -8.37
CA TYR A 11 -2.65 -10.02 -9.65
C TYR A 11 -2.79 -8.61 -10.22
N GLY A 12 -1.96 -7.66 -9.75
CA GLY A 12 -1.94 -6.29 -10.25
C GLY A 12 -2.87 -5.30 -9.55
N ASN A 13 -3.83 -5.74 -8.74
CA ASN A 13 -4.78 -4.83 -8.10
C ASN A 13 -4.12 -3.87 -7.11
N THR A 14 -3.27 -4.39 -6.23
CA THR A 14 -2.55 -3.56 -5.24
C THR A 14 -1.58 -2.61 -5.93
N HIS A 15 -0.94 -3.03 -7.02
CA HIS A 15 -0.08 -2.21 -7.86
C HIS A 15 -0.85 -1.02 -8.45
N GLN A 16 -1.99 -1.27 -9.09
CA GLN A 16 -2.85 -0.22 -9.65
C GLN A 16 -3.29 0.81 -8.59
N ILE A 17 -3.59 0.34 -7.37
CA ILE A 17 -3.92 1.23 -6.25
C ILE A 17 -2.69 2.04 -5.82
N ALA A 18 -1.49 1.42 -5.74
CA ALA A 18 -0.25 2.14 -5.41
C ALA A 18 0.04 3.26 -6.42
N ASP A 19 -0.10 2.98 -7.73
CA ASP A 19 0.05 3.98 -8.79
C ASP A 19 -0.97 5.12 -8.66
N ALA A 20 -2.23 4.78 -8.39
CA ALA A 20 -3.29 5.77 -8.23
C ALA A 20 -3.05 6.68 -7.00
N ILE A 21 -2.56 6.12 -5.89
CA ILE A 21 -2.15 6.89 -4.71
C ILE A 21 -1.00 7.83 -5.07
N GLY A 22 0.01 7.32 -5.77
CA GLY A 22 1.15 8.11 -6.24
C GLY A 22 0.73 9.29 -7.11
N ALA A 23 -0.16 9.04 -8.07
CA ALA A 23 -0.75 10.10 -8.89
C ALA A 23 -1.55 11.12 -8.06
N GLY A 24 -2.13 10.70 -6.95
CA GLY A 24 -2.88 11.56 -6.02
C GLY A 24 -2.00 12.46 -5.15
N LEU A 25 -0.77 12.05 -4.84
CA LEU A 25 0.18 12.87 -4.09
C LEU A 25 0.57 14.15 -4.85
N GLY A 26 0.43 14.12 -6.19
CA GLY A 26 0.55 15.29 -7.06
C GLY A 26 1.97 15.86 -7.13
N PRO A 27 2.11 17.08 -7.70
CA PRO A 27 3.42 17.66 -8.01
C PRO A 27 4.22 18.12 -6.78
N ALA A 28 3.62 18.09 -5.58
CA ALA A 28 4.34 18.43 -4.34
C ALA A 28 5.34 17.35 -3.91
N PHE A 29 5.21 16.15 -4.48
CA PHE A 29 6.06 15.01 -4.18
C PHE A 29 6.77 14.47 -5.42
N GLU A 30 8.05 14.17 -5.27
CA GLU A 30 8.74 13.22 -6.11
C GLU A 30 8.37 11.81 -5.62
N VAL A 31 7.62 11.07 -6.43
CA VAL A 31 7.02 9.79 -6.03
C VAL A 31 7.75 8.63 -6.68
N SER A 32 8.15 7.65 -5.85
CA SER A 32 8.63 6.34 -6.31
C SER A 32 7.62 5.27 -5.89
N VAL A 33 7.15 4.47 -6.84
CA VAL A 33 6.25 3.32 -6.58
C VAL A 33 7.06 2.05 -6.85
N LEU A 34 7.28 1.23 -5.83
CA LEU A 34 8.21 0.11 -5.86
C LEU A 34 7.57 -1.17 -5.33
N PRO A 35 7.74 -2.32 -6.00
CA PRO A 35 7.42 -3.60 -5.39
C PRO A 35 8.36 -3.86 -4.19
N VAL A 36 7.88 -4.61 -3.22
CA VAL A 36 8.64 -4.94 -2.00
C VAL A 36 10.04 -5.49 -2.30
N ALA A 37 10.19 -6.24 -3.38
CA ALA A 37 11.49 -6.82 -3.78
C ALA A 37 12.55 -5.78 -4.15
N GLU A 38 12.14 -4.55 -4.49
CA GLU A 38 13.03 -3.44 -4.89
C GLU A 38 13.19 -2.39 -3.79
N ALA A 39 12.43 -2.52 -2.71
CA ALA A 39 12.43 -1.56 -1.61
C ALA A 39 13.57 -1.88 -0.62
N SER A 40 14.69 -1.20 -0.78
CA SER A 40 15.83 -1.29 0.14
C SER A 40 15.77 -0.24 1.25
N PRO A 41 16.55 -0.38 2.36
CA PRO A 41 16.67 0.67 3.37
C PRO A 41 17.11 2.02 2.80
N GLU A 42 17.96 2.02 1.78
CA GLU A 42 18.45 3.24 1.11
C GLU A 42 17.33 3.98 0.40
N THR A 43 16.35 3.26 -0.17
CA THR A 43 15.20 3.89 -0.84
C THR A 43 14.32 4.67 0.15
N LEU A 44 14.33 4.29 1.44
CA LEU A 44 13.56 4.95 2.49
C LEU A 44 14.31 6.07 3.21
N SER A 45 15.64 6.12 3.12
CA SER A 45 16.50 6.97 3.97
C SER A 45 16.17 8.47 3.92
N ASN A 46 15.64 8.96 2.80
CA ASN A 46 15.31 10.37 2.58
C ASN A 46 13.83 10.58 2.22
N ALA A 47 12.97 9.63 2.60
CA ALA A 47 11.53 9.76 2.34
C ALA A 47 10.87 10.64 3.41
N ASP A 48 10.11 11.64 2.98
CA ASP A 48 9.22 12.42 3.86
C ASP A 48 7.95 11.63 4.17
N LEU A 49 7.51 10.78 3.22
CA LEU A 49 6.34 9.90 3.34
C LEU A 49 6.65 8.51 2.81
N VAL A 50 6.31 7.50 3.61
CA VAL A 50 6.33 6.09 3.21
C VAL A 50 4.91 5.55 3.24
N VAL A 51 4.41 5.08 2.08
CA VAL A 51 3.10 4.43 1.99
C VAL A 51 3.31 2.94 1.73
N VAL A 52 2.67 2.08 2.54
CA VAL A 52 2.86 0.64 2.43
C VAL A 52 1.54 -0.03 2.10
N GLY A 53 1.54 -0.88 1.07
CA GLY A 53 0.35 -1.57 0.60
C GLY A 53 0.54 -3.06 0.34
N GLY A 54 -0.51 -3.83 0.52
CA GLY A 54 -0.48 -5.26 0.21
C GLY A 54 -1.87 -5.90 0.22
N PRO A 55 -2.00 -7.10 -0.37
CA PRO A 55 -3.27 -7.79 -0.39
C PRO A 55 -3.61 -8.36 0.99
N THR A 56 -4.90 -8.38 1.31
CA THR A 56 -5.39 -9.13 2.48
C THR A 56 -5.55 -10.59 2.12
N HIS A 57 -4.75 -11.43 2.77
CA HIS A 57 -4.82 -12.90 2.68
C HIS A 57 -5.22 -13.48 4.04
N MET A 58 -6.28 -14.31 4.05
CA MET A 58 -6.72 -14.99 5.29
C MET A 58 -6.80 -14.02 6.49
N HIS A 59 -7.51 -12.91 6.31
CA HIS A 59 -7.79 -11.86 7.29
C HIS A 59 -6.61 -10.93 7.65
N GLY A 60 -5.41 -11.12 7.08
CA GLY A 60 -4.25 -10.28 7.39
C GLY A 60 -3.25 -10.16 6.24
N MET A 61 -2.04 -9.70 6.55
CA MET A 61 -0.95 -9.66 5.58
C MET A 61 -0.59 -11.06 5.09
N SER A 62 -0.18 -11.15 3.82
CA SER A 62 0.24 -12.40 3.18
C SER A 62 1.35 -13.12 3.95
N ARG A 63 1.51 -14.39 3.67
CA ARG A 63 2.64 -15.25 4.08
C ARG A 63 3.12 -16.00 2.85
N ALA A 64 4.35 -16.51 2.87
CA ALA A 64 4.89 -17.29 1.76
C ALA A 64 3.97 -18.45 1.33
N THR A 65 3.34 -19.12 2.30
CA THR A 65 2.37 -20.19 2.04
C THR A 65 1.11 -19.70 1.33
N THR A 66 0.52 -18.58 1.79
CA THR A 66 -0.70 -18.02 1.17
C THR A 66 -0.43 -17.44 -0.19
N ARG A 67 0.77 -16.90 -0.46
CA ARG A 67 1.19 -16.48 -1.80
C ARG A 67 1.31 -17.67 -2.77
N LYS A 68 1.90 -18.79 -2.32
CA LYS A 68 1.95 -20.03 -3.12
C LYS A 68 0.54 -20.55 -3.46
N TRP A 69 -0.37 -20.52 -2.52
CA TRP A 69 -1.77 -20.92 -2.77
C TRP A 69 -2.47 -19.99 -3.77
N ALA A 70 -2.25 -18.67 -3.67
CA ALA A 70 -2.80 -17.72 -4.63
C ALA A 70 -2.29 -17.98 -6.05
N VAL A 71 -0.98 -18.22 -6.21
CA VAL A 71 -0.40 -18.57 -7.54
C VAL A 71 -0.97 -19.89 -8.06
N ALA A 72 -1.15 -20.89 -7.23
CA ALA A 72 -1.76 -22.16 -7.62
C ALA A 72 -3.22 -21.98 -8.06
N ALA A 73 -3.99 -21.18 -7.32
CA ALA A 73 -5.38 -20.86 -7.66
C ALA A 73 -5.50 -20.10 -8.99
N ALA A 74 -4.59 -19.16 -9.26
CA ALA A 74 -4.56 -18.42 -10.53
C ALA A 74 -4.43 -19.35 -11.75
N LYS A 75 -3.63 -20.41 -11.64
CA LYS A 75 -3.46 -21.41 -12.72
C LYS A 75 -4.73 -22.22 -12.99
N GLN A 76 -5.62 -22.33 -12.01
CA GLN A 76 -6.87 -23.09 -12.10
C GLN A 76 -8.08 -22.19 -12.45
N SER A 77 -7.91 -20.86 -12.45
CA SER A 77 -9.01 -19.94 -12.70
C SER A 77 -9.43 -19.98 -14.18
N VAL A 78 -10.73 -20.09 -14.41
CA VAL A 78 -11.32 -19.98 -15.76
C VAL A 78 -11.20 -18.52 -16.19
N GLY A 79 -10.43 -18.25 -17.23
CA GLY A 79 -10.16 -16.89 -17.72
C GLY A 79 -8.75 -16.36 -17.38
N GLY A 80 -7.95 -17.14 -16.65
CA GLY A 80 -6.52 -16.89 -16.38
C GLY A 80 -6.26 -15.59 -15.63
N LEU A 81 -5.94 -15.66 -14.35
CA LEU A 81 -5.37 -14.52 -13.64
C LEU A 81 -3.89 -14.41 -13.98
N THR A 82 -3.46 -13.24 -14.43
CA THR A 82 -2.04 -12.95 -14.63
C THR A 82 -1.39 -12.72 -13.28
N VAL A 83 -0.45 -13.59 -12.92
CA VAL A 83 0.35 -13.43 -11.70
C VAL A 83 1.45 -12.41 -11.97
N GLU A 84 1.60 -11.43 -11.08
CA GLU A 84 2.66 -10.43 -11.21
C GLU A 84 4.06 -11.02 -11.04
N PRO A 85 5.05 -10.47 -11.78
CA PRO A 85 6.46 -10.79 -11.52
C PRO A 85 6.80 -10.52 -10.05
N GLY A 86 7.47 -11.46 -9.38
CA GLY A 86 7.83 -11.30 -7.98
C GLY A 86 6.75 -11.66 -6.95
N ALA A 87 5.53 -12.08 -7.36
CA ALA A 87 4.45 -12.47 -6.45
C ALA A 87 4.84 -13.58 -5.44
N LEU A 88 5.83 -14.40 -5.74
CA LEU A 88 6.41 -15.42 -4.83
C LEU A 88 7.63 -14.91 -4.05
N GLY A 89 8.07 -13.70 -4.30
CA GLY A 89 9.17 -13.05 -3.61
C GLY A 89 8.84 -12.68 -2.14
N PRO A 90 9.66 -11.82 -1.53
CA PRO A 90 9.40 -11.32 -0.18
C PRO A 90 8.06 -10.59 -0.14
N GLY A 91 7.29 -10.79 0.94
CA GLY A 91 6.05 -10.07 1.17
C GLY A 91 6.24 -8.84 2.05
N VAL A 92 5.24 -7.95 2.06
CA VAL A 92 5.22 -6.77 2.93
C VAL A 92 5.46 -7.13 4.40
N ARG A 93 4.92 -8.26 4.87
CA ARG A 93 5.15 -8.72 6.25
C ARG A 93 6.63 -8.95 6.56
N ASP A 94 7.30 -9.68 5.67
CA ASP A 94 8.71 -10.06 5.85
C ASP A 94 9.60 -8.83 5.75
N TRP A 95 9.30 -7.96 4.78
CA TRP A 95 10.00 -6.69 4.56
C TRP A 95 9.85 -5.73 5.75
N LEU A 96 8.62 -5.49 6.22
CA LEU A 96 8.39 -4.66 7.41
C LEU A 96 9.14 -5.22 8.63
N GLY A 97 9.15 -6.56 8.81
CA GLY A 97 9.89 -7.19 9.91
C GLY A 97 11.41 -7.05 9.84
N SER A 98 11.96 -6.71 8.66
CA SER A 98 13.39 -6.50 8.46
C SER A 98 13.84 -5.03 8.58
N LEU A 99 12.89 -4.10 8.71
CA LEU A 99 13.19 -2.67 8.79
C LEU A 99 13.89 -2.30 10.11
N GLY A 100 14.76 -1.29 10.04
CA GLY A 100 15.28 -0.59 11.20
C GLY A 100 14.29 0.42 11.78
N HIS A 101 14.81 1.43 12.47
CA HIS A 101 14.02 2.52 13.03
C HIS A 101 14.00 3.72 12.09
N TYR A 102 12.83 4.30 11.87
CA TYR A 102 12.59 5.44 10.96
C TYR A 102 11.71 6.49 11.66
N SER A 103 11.92 7.76 11.30
CA SER A 103 11.11 8.89 11.79
C SER A 103 10.24 9.52 10.69
N ALA A 104 10.20 8.94 9.49
CA ALA A 104 9.39 9.45 8.39
C ALA A 104 7.88 9.31 8.68
N LYS A 105 7.07 10.13 8.02
CA LYS A 105 5.61 9.96 8.01
C LYS A 105 5.23 8.71 7.26
N ALA A 106 4.16 8.03 7.70
CA ALA A 106 3.72 6.82 7.02
C ALA A 106 2.19 6.68 6.96
N ALA A 107 1.75 5.89 5.97
CA ALA A 107 0.38 5.43 5.83
C ALA A 107 0.35 3.99 5.31
N ALA A 108 -0.75 3.27 5.55
CA ALA A 108 -0.90 1.90 5.09
C ALA A 108 -2.25 1.68 4.40
N PHE A 109 -2.24 0.85 3.35
CA PHE A 109 -3.45 0.43 2.66
C PHE A 109 -3.45 -1.06 2.36
N ASP A 110 -4.62 -1.62 2.11
CA ASP A 110 -4.73 -2.97 1.58
C ASP A 110 -5.73 -3.06 0.43
N THR A 111 -5.61 -4.12 -0.37
CA THR A 111 -6.68 -4.59 -1.24
C THR A 111 -7.30 -5.83 -0.62
N ARG A 112 -8.63 -5.89 -0.58
CA ARG A 112 -9.37 -7.02 -0.01
C ARG A 112 -10.69 -7.26 -0.72
N LEU A 113 -11.22 -8.46 -0.61
CA LEU A 113 -12.56 -8.78 -1.14
C LEU A 113 -13.60 -7.82 -0.60
N SER A 114 -14.51 -7.40 -1.47
CA SER A 114 -15.70 -6.63 -1.08
C SER A 114 -16.53 -7.41 -0.05
N GLY A 115 -17.03 -6.68 0.95
CA GLY A 115 -17.78 -7.24 2.06
C GLY A 115 -17.38 -6.64 3.41
N HIS A 116 -17.99 -7.14 4.49
CA HIS A 116 -17.68 -6.65 5.83
C HIS A 116 -16.23 -6.96 6.24
N ALA A 117 -15.49 -5.94 6.68
CA ALA A 117 -14.09 -6.07 7.08
C ALA A 117 -13.86 -7.09 8.22
N ALA A 118 -14.87 -7.30 9.07
CA ALA A 118 -14.80 -8.33 10.11
C ALA A 118 -14.70 -9.76 9.53
N MET A 119 -15.25 -9.97 8.32
CA MET A 119 -15.22 -11.27 7.65
C MET A 119 -14.08 -11.42 6.67
N THR A 120 -13.67 -10.32 6.01
CA THR A 120 -12.61 -10.35 4.99
C THR A 120 -11.22 -10.06 5.57
N GLY A 121 -11.17 -9.44 6.75
CA GLY A 121 -9.93 -8.98 7.37
C GLY A 121 -9.43 -7.65 6.80
N ARG A 122 -8.31 -7.15 7.34
CA ARG A 122 -7.64 -5.93 6.91
C ARG A 122 -6.14 -6.04 7.15
N ALA A 123 -5.37 -6.30 6.11
CA ALA A 123 -3.92 -6.37 6.18
C ALA A 123 -3.30 -5.01 6.57
N SER A 124 -3.92 -3.90 6.15
CA SER A 124 -3.50 -2.53 6.46
C SER A 124 -3.39 -2.23 7.96
N LYS A 125 -4.22 -2.85 8.81
CA LYS A 125 -4.10 -2.72 10.27
C LYS A 125 -2.79 -3.31 10.80
N GLY A 126 -2.41 -4.49 10.30
CA GLY A 126 -1.15 -5.13 10.67
C GLY A 126 0.06 -4.34 10.17
N MET A 127 0.00 -3.80 8.95
CA MET A 127 1.05 -2.91 8.42
C MET A 127 1.18 -1.66 9.27
N THR A 128 0.08 -1.00 9.62
CA THR A 128 0.06 0.17 10.50
C THR A 128 0.71 -0.12 11.86
N HIS A 129 0.43 -1.27 12.44
CA HIS A 129 1.04 -1.67 13.72
C HIS A 129 2.56 -1.81 13.59
N LEU A 130 3.03 -2.50 12.55
CA LEU A 130 4.47 -2.66 12.29
C LEU A 130 5.16 -1.33 11.96
N LEU A 131 4.55 -0.46 11.15
CA LEU A 131 5.10 0.87 10.89
C LEU A 131 5.34 1.64 12.18
N ARG A 132 4.36 1.66 13.09
CA ARG A 132 4.52 2.32 14.41
C ARG A 132 5.62 1.69 15.25
N SER A 133 5.75 0.37 15.26
CA SER A 133 6.82 -0.32 16.01
C SER A 133 8.22 -0.02 15.48
N HIS A 134 8.34 0.36 14.20
CA HIS A 134 9.58 0.83 13.58
C HIS A 134 9.78 2.36 13.66
N GLY A 135 8.96 3.08 14.44
CA GLY A 135 9.14 4.51 14.73
C GLY A 135 8.50 5.47 13.73
N PHE A 136 7.82 4.97 12.70
CA PHE A 136 7.13 5.84 11.73
C PHE A 136 5.98 6.61 12.38
N ASP A 137 5.84 7.89 12.02
CA ASP A 137 4.69 8.72 12.33
C ASP A 137 3.53 8.39 11.38
N VAL A 138 2.61 7.54 11.82
CA VAL A 138 1.47 7.11 11.01
C VAL A 138 0.38 8.19 11.01
N ILE A 139 0.26 8.91 9.90
CA ILE A 139 -0.54 10.12 9.74
C ILE A 139 -1.99 9.90 9.30
N ALA A 140 -2.37 8.68 8.94
CA ALA A 140 -3.72 8.37 8.47
C ALA A 140 -4.24 7.05 9.04
N GLN A 141 -5.56 6.92 9.12
CA GLN A 141 -6.17 5.62 9.37
C GLN A 141 -5.87 4.68 8.19
N PRO A 142 -5.67 3.36 8.48
CA PRO A 142 -5.42 2.39 7.43
C PRO A 142 -6.60 2.32 6.46
N GLU A 143 -6.32 2.38 5.16
CA GLU A 143 -7.33 2.38 4.10
C GLU A 143 -7.45 0.99 3.46
N SER A 144 -8.66 0.63 3.00
CA SER A 144 -8.90 -0.62 2.28
C SER A 144 -9.56 -0.34 0.94
N PHE A 145 -9.02 -0.90 -0.13
CA PHE A 145 -9.57 -0.84 -1.48
C PHE A 145 -10.17 -2.19 -1.86
N LEU A 146 -11.31 -2.18 -2.49
CA LEU A 146 -12.13 -3.38 -2.66
C LEU A 146 -11.88 -4.05 -4.00
N VAL A 147 -11.81 -5.37 -3.96
CA VAL A 147 -11.77 -6.22 -5.16
C VAL A 147 -13.00 -7.14 -5.21
N THR A 148 -13.43 -7.45 -6.43
CA THR A 148 -14.50 -8.40 -6.69
C THR A 148 -14.06 -9.83 -6.39
N LYS A 149 -14.99 -10.79 -6.41
CA LYS A 149 -14.68 -12.23 -6.33
C LYS A 149 -13.89 -12.76 -7.53
N GLN A 150 -13.82 -12.00 -8.62
CA GLN A 150 -13.02 -12.30 -9.82
C GLN A 150 -11.64 -11.65 -9.77
N ASP A 151 -11.19 -11.20 -8.59
CA ASP A 151 -9.89 -10.54 -8.38
C ASP A 151 -9.68 -9.30 -9.29
N ARG A 152 -10.71 -8.48 -9.45
CA ARG A 152 -10.67 -7.19 -10.15
C ARG A 152 -11.06 -6.08 -9.19
N LEU A 153 -10.45 -4.90 -9.33
CA LEU A 153 -10.86 -3.73 -8.55
C LEU A 153 -12.35 -3.44 -8.75
N GLU A 154 -13.04 -3.12 -7.68
CA GLU A 154 -14.40 -2.58 -7.76
C GLU A 154 -14.39 -1.24 -8.52
N PRO A 155 -15.50 -0.85 -9.18
CA PRO A 155 -15.58 0.44 -9.82
C PRO A 155 -15.22 1.60 -8.89
N GLN A 156 -14.50 2.61 -9.40
CA GLN A 156 -14.06 3.82 -8.70
C GLN A 156 -12.97 3.64 -7.64
N GLU A 157 -12.47 2.44 -7.35
CA GLU A 157 -11.42 2.25 -6.34
C GLU A 157 -10.11 2.97 -6.71
N THR A 158 -9.74 3.05 -7.99
CA THR A 158 -8.59 3.83 -8.44
C THR A 158 -8.80 5.33 -8.26
N THR A 159 -10.02 5.84 -8.50
CA THR A 159 -10.37 7.24 -8.23
C THR A 159 -10.29 7.54 -6.73
N ARG A 160 -10.86 6.65 -5.90
CA ARG A 160 -10.81 6.76 -4.44
C ARG A 160 -9.37 6.70 -3.90
N ALA A 161 -8.51 5.88 -4.51
CA ALA A 161 -7.09 5.79 -4.17
C ALA A 161 -6.35 7.10 -4.50
N ARG A 162 -6.62 7.70 -5.65
CA ARG A 162 -6.07 9.01 -6.00
C ARG A 162 -6.52 10.09 -5.03
N GLU A 163 -7.79 10.12 -4.66
CA GLU A 163 -8.32 11.06 -3.67
C GLU A 163 -7.67 10.88 -2.30
N TRP A 164 -7.43 9.62 -1.89
CA TRP A 164 -6.73 9.33 -0.64
C TRP A 164 -5.28 9.81 -0.68
N GLY A 165 -4.57 9.61 -1.79
CA GLY A 165 -3.23 10.16 -2.02
C GLY A 165 -3.19 11.68 -1.89
N ASN A 166 -4.18 12.38 -2.45
CA ASN A 166 -4.31 13.83 -2.32
C ASN A 166 -4.53 14.25 -0.84
N LYS A 167 -5.39 13.55 -0.10
CA LYS A 167 -5.58 13.79 1.34
C LYS A 167 -4.28 13.62 2.14
N LEU A 168 -3.47 12.59 1.83
CA LEU A 168 -2.15 12.41 2.43
C LEU A 168 -1.23 13.61 2.13
N ALA A 169 -1.19 14.06 0.88
CA ALA A 169 -0.38 15.22 0.49
C ALA A 169 -0.77 16.49 1.27
N ILE A 170 -2.07 16.77 1.37
CA ILE A 170 -2.59 17.93 2.12
C ILE A 170 -2.21 17.84 3.60
N SER A 171 -2.27 16.66 4.21
CA SER A 171 -1.96 16.48 5.63
C SER A 171 -0.49 16.70 5.99
N ILE A 172 0.41 16.63 5.00
CA ILE A 172 1.86 16.78 5.19
C ILE A 172 2.35 18.16 4.77
N THR A 173 1.73 18.74 3.76
CA THR A 173 2.12 20.06 3.26
C THR A 173 1.77 21.11 4.31
N PRO A 174 2.75 21.90 4.81
CA PRO A 174 2.45 22.97 5.74
C PRO A 174 1.42 23.90 5.09
N SER A 175 0.33 24.18 5.81
CA SER A 175 -0.60 25.24 5.40
C SER A 175 0.24 26.51 5.16
N ARG A 176 0.21 27.07 3.94
CA ARG A 176 0.68 28.44 3.72
C ARG A 176 -0.19 29.32 4.60
N ALA A 177 0.25 29.54 5.83
CA ALA A 177 -0.31 30.59 6.67
C ALA A 177 -0.29 31.86 5.83
N GLN A 178 -1.46 32.44 5.63
CA GLN A 178 -1.69 33.74 5.02
C GLN A 178 -0.77 34.74 5.69
N ASP A 179 0.37 35.03 5.06
CA ASP A 179 1.14 36.23 5.35
C ASP A 179 0.46 37.39 4.62
N THR A 180 -0.75 37.70 5.09
CA THR A 180 -1.40 38.98 4.82
C THR A 180 -1.30 39.79 6.10
N ARG A 181 -0.11 40.28 6.40
CA ARG A 181 0.04 41.48 7.19
C ARG A 181 0.69 42.54 6.30
N ASN A 182 -0.21 43.30 5.72
CA ASN A 182 -0.24 44.75 5.54
C ASN A 182 1.12 45.45 5.37
#